data_751429663462885783cb65e1121179be
#
_entry.id   751429663462885783cb65e1121179be
#
_cell.length_a   1.000
_cell.length_b   1.000
_cell.length_c   1.000
_cell.angle_alpha   90.00
_cell.angle_beta   90.00
_cell.angle_gamma   90.00
#
_symmetry.space_group_name_H-M   'P 1'
#
loop_
_entity.id
_entity.type
_entity.pdbx_description
1 polymer ?
#
loop_
_entity_poly.entity_id
_entity_poly.type
_entity_poly.pdbx_seq_one_letter_code
_entity_poly.pdbx_strand_id
1 'polypeptide(L)'
;MNSATVLVVDDEPQIRRVLRTTLTSQGYAAVEARTGEEALEQIRKENVDLILLDMNMPGMSGLEVCREIRAASDLPIIMLTVRNTERDKVQALDAGADDYVVKPFGSEELMARIRAALRRTAPAEAVPAFHGHDLTIDFEKRLVTVKGTPTRLTPKEFDLLRFLVSNQGKSLPHRRLLQAVWGPDYGDETEYLRVFINQLRKKIEPNPQHPRYIHTEPWVGYRFEPPAEKVRPSRSEHSPK
;
A
#
# COMPACT_ATOMS: atom_id res chain seq x y z
N MET A 1 24.22 13.64 -3.79
CA MET A 1 23.06 12.73 -3.67
C MET A 1 21.85 13.63 -3.51
N ASN A 2 20.84 13.55 -4.39
CA ASN A 2 19.62 14.32 -4.18
C ASN A 2 18.96 13.82 -2.88
N SER A 3 18.74 14.73 -1.94
CA SER A 3 17.97 14.48 -0.73
C SER A 3 16.52 14.25 -1.13
N ALA A 4 15.87 13.21 -0.58
CA ALA A 4 14.45 13.00 -0.83
C ALA A 4 13.63 14.17 -0.26
N THR A 5 12.62 14.59 -1.01
CA THR A 5 11.74 15.71 -0.66
C THR A 5 10.44 15.20 -0.03
N VAL A 6 10.18 15.63 1.20
CA VAL A 6 8.97 15.28 1.96
C VAL A 6 8.05 16.49 2.03
N LEU A 7 6.82 16.34 1.52
CA LEU A 7 5.76 17.33 1.67
C LEU A 7 5.04 17.12 3.01
N VAL A 8 5.02 18.14 3.84
CA VAL A 8 4.33 18.18 5.13
C VAL A 8 3.05 18.98 4.97
N VAL A 9 1.90 18.32 5.16
CA VAL A 9 0.57 18.92 5.01
C VAL A 9 -0.14 18.86 6.36
N ASP A 10 -0.33 20.00 6.99
CA ASP A 10 -0.93 20.12 8.32
C ASP A 10 -1.38 21.57 8.50
N ASP A 11 -2.55 21.84 9.08
CA ASP A 11 -3.03 23.21 9.30
C ASP A 11 -2.33 23.89 10.50
N GLU A 12 -1.80 23.10 11.44
CA GLU A 12 -1.11 23.60 12.61
C GLU A 12 0.34 24.03 12.30
N PRO A 13 0.68 25.34 12.39
CA PRO A 13 2.04 25.81 12.05
C PRO A 13 3.13 25.25 12.98
N GLN A 14 2.76 24.90 14.21
CA GLN A 14 3.73 24.32 15.18
C GLN A 14 4.12 22.92 14.74
N ILE A 15 3.15 22.10 14.28
CA ILE A 15 3.42 20.74 13.79
C ILE A 15 4.29 20.79 12.54
N ARG A 16 3.96 21.63 11.56
CA ARG A 16 4.78 21.79 10.35
C ARG A 16 6.22 22.18 10.70
N ARG A 17 6.41 23.14 11.61
CA ARG A 17 7.74 23.59 12.04
C ARG A 17 8.56 22.46 12.70
N VAL A 18 7.93 21.66 13.57
CA VAL A 18 8.59 20.52 14.21
C VAL A 18 8.98 19.48 13.18
N LEU A 19 8.05 19.10 12.31
CA LEU A 19 8.29 18.12 11.24
C LEU A 19 9.39 18.58 10.30
N ARG A 20 9.37 19.84 9.83
CA ARG A 20 10.43 20.40 9.00
C ARG A 20 11.78 20.30 9.69
N THR A 21 11.87 20.73 10.94
CA THR A 21 13.13 20.69 11.69
C THR A 21 13.66 19.26 11.83
N THR A 22 12.77 18.31 12.15
CA THR A 22 13.13 16.90 12.27
C THR A 22 13.59 16.33 10.93
N LEU A 23 12.87 16.58 9.84
CA LEU A 23 13.23 16.10 8.50
C LEU A 23 14.57 16.66 8.05
N THR A 24 14.79 17.98 8.18
CA THR A 24 16.05 18.61 7.74
C THR A 24 17.25 18.16 8.57
N SER A 25 17.07 17.90 9.86
CA SER A 25 18.15 17.33 10.70
C SER A 25 18.57 15.93 10.26
N GLN A 26 17.69 15.21 9.60
CA GLN A 26 17.93 13.86 9.05
C GLN A 26 18.32 13.87 7.56
N GLY A 27 18.54 15.05 6.99
CA GLY A 27 19.02 15.21 5.63
C GLY A 27 17.94 15.15 4.54
N TYR A 28 16.65 15.24 4.88
CA TYR A 28 15.56 15.36 3.94
C TYR A 28 15.28 16.82 3.57
N ALA A 29 14.87 17.06 2.32
CA ALA A 29 14.26 18.34 1.98
C ALA A 29 12.80 18.33 2.45
N ALA A 30 12.30 19.47 2.95
CA ALA A 30 10.94 19.58 3.44
C ALA A 30 10.22 20.73 2.73
N VAL A 31 9.06 20.44 2.14
CA VAL A 31 8.10 21.39 1.58
C VAL A 31 6.89 21.41 2.50
N GLU A 32 6.25 22.56 2.69
CA GLU A 32 5.10 22.70 3.59
C GLU A 32 3.86 23.11 2.80
N ALA A 33 2.70 22.61 3.23
CA ALA A 33 1.38 23.06 2.81
C ALA A 33 0.45 23.17 4.04
N ARG A 34 -0.43 24.17 4.06
CA ARG A 34 -1.34 24.45 5.17
C ARG A 34 -2.74 23.91 4.93
N THR A 35 -3.08 23.65 3.67
CA THR A 35 -4.39 23.16 3.24
C THR A 35 -4.22 22.04 2.21
N GLY A 36 -5.32 21.30 1.96
CA GLY A 36 -5.35 20.27 0.95
C GLY A 36 -5.10 20.80 -0.46
N GLU A 37 -5.67 21.96 -0.78
CA GLU A 37 -5.51 22.62 -2.07
C GLU A 37 -4.05 23.04 -2.31
N GLU A 38 -3.41 23.63 -1.29
CA GLU A 38 -1.99 23.97 -1.33
C GLU A 38 -1.12 22.72 -1.52
N ALA A 39 -1.46 21.61 -0.86
CA ALA A 39 -0.76 20.35 -1.03
C ALA A 39 -0.81 19.84 -2.48
N LEU A 40 -2.00 19.84 -3.10
CA LEU A 40 -2.17 19.40 -4.49
C LEU A 40 -1.42 20.34 -5.45
N GLU A 41 -1.32 21.63 -5.15
CA GLU A 41 -0.52 22.58 -5.93
C GLU A 41 0.98 22.30 -5.79
N GLN A 42 1.49 22.05 -4.58
CA GLN A 42 2.90 21.74 -4.36
C GLN A 42 3.33 20.46 -5.08
N ILE A 43 2.49 19.41 -5.07
CA ILE A 43 2.77 18.16 -5.79
C ILE A 43 2.93 18.37 -7.31
N ARG A 44 2.23 19.37 -7.88
CA ARG A 44 2.37 19.70 -9.31
C ARG A 44 3.61 20.50 -9.62
N LYS A 45 4.12 21.28 -8.66
CA LYS A 45 5.26 22.21 -8.84
C LYS A 45 6.59 21.57 -8.47
N GLU A 46 6.60 20.72 -7.47
CA GLU A 46 7.80 20.17 -6.85
C GLU A 46 7.90 18.66 -7.08
N ASN A 47 9.12 18.17 -7.13
CA ASN A 47 9.38 16.74 -7.13
C ASN A 47 9.29 16.20 -5.70
N VAL A 48 8.09 15.83 -5.27
CA VAL A 48 7.82 15.24 -3.97
C VAL A 48 8.05 13.74 -4.01
N ASP A 49 8.78 13.20 -3.03
CA ASP A 49 9.07 11.76 -2.91
C ASP A 49 8.16 11.07 -1.88
N LEU A 50 7.62 11.83 -0.91
CA LEU A 50 6.75 11.33 0.16
C LEU A 50 5.89 12.45 0.71
N ILE A 51 4.68 12.10 1.19
CA ILE A 51 3.74 13.04 1.79
C ILE A 51 3.45 12.60 3.24
N LEU A 52 3.62 13.53 4.17
CA LEU A 52 3.06 13.47 5.52
C LEU A 52 1.79 14.31 5.52
N LEU A 53 0.64 13.68 5.75
CA LEU A 53 -0.66 14.31 5.53
C LEU A 53 -1.51 14.24 6.80
N ASP A 54 -1.84 15.38 7.36
CA ASP A 54 -2.79 15.41 8.47
C ASP A 54 -4.19 14.99 8.01
N MET A 55 -4.83 14.16 8.81
CA MET A 55 -6.15 13.62 8.49
C MET A 55 -7.26 14.68 8.67
N ASN A 56 -7.11 15.54 9.68
CA ASN A 56 -8.16 16.43 10.15
C ASN A 56 -7.83 17.91 9.87
N MET A 57 -7.90 18.31 8.62
CA MET A 57 -7.71 19.69 8.22
C MET A 57 -9.05 20.40 7.94
N PRO A 58 -9.14 21.71 8.18
CA PRO A 58 -10.30 22.49 7.77
C PRO A 58 -10.38 22.59 6.24
N GLY A 59 -11.59 22.66 5.70
CA GLY A 59 -11.82 22.65 4.24
C GLY A 59 -11.68 21.25 3.68
N MET A 60 -10.75 21.04 2.76
CA MET A 60 -10.45 19.72 2.19
C MET A 60 -9.72 18.85 3.21
N SER A 61 -10.37 17.77 3.65
CA SER A 61 -9.80 16.83 4.62
C SER A 61 -8.62 16.05 4.04
N GLY A 62 -7.73 15.55 4.90
CA GLY A 62 -6.61 14.70 4.45
C GLY A 62 -7.06 13.44 3.72
N LEU A 63 -8.24 12.88 4.06
CA LEU A 63 -8.80 11.73 3.34
C LEU A 63 -9.18 12.08 1.89
N GLU A 64 -9.73 13.27 1.67
CA GLU A 64 -10.07 13.75 0.31
C GLU A 64 -8.80 14.01 -0.49
N VAL A 65 -7.82 14.71 0.10
CA VAL A 65 -6.49 14.91 -0.51
C VAL A 65 -5.84 13.58 -0.89
N CYS A 66 -5.88 12.59 0.01
CA CYS A 66 -5.31 11.26 -0.24
C CYS A 66 -5.96 10.60 -1.47
N ARG A 67 -7.29 10.63 -1.59
CA ARG A 67 -8.01 10.07 -2.75
C ARG A 67 -7.66 10.79 -4.04
N GLU A 68 -7.59 12.12 -4.03
CA GLU A 68 -7.19 12.91 -5.20
C GLU A 68 -5.76 12.56 -5.67
N ILE A 69 -4.82 12.45 -4.73
CA ILE A 69 -3.45 12.05 -5.06
C ILE A 69 -3.43 10.64 -5.64
N ARG A 70 -4.16 9.69 -5.04
CA ARG A 70 -4.21 8.31 -5.53
C ARG A 70 -4.86 8.15 -6.89
N ALA A 71 -5.77 9.03 -7.26
CA ALA A 71 -6.34 9.04 -8.61
C ALA A 71 -5.28 9.31 -9.69
N ALA A 72 -4.23 10.08 -9.37
CA ALA A 72 -3.22 10.56 -10.32
C ALA A 72 -1.81 10.02 -10.10
N SER A 73 -1.46 9.56 -8.88
CA SER A 73 -0.07 9.27 -8.49
C SER A 73 0.03 8.07 -7.54
N ASP A 74 1.22 7.46 -7.55
CA ASP A 74 1.63 6.40 -6.62
C ASP A 74 2.61 6.92 -5.55
N LEU A 75 2.62 8.24 -5.30
CA LEU A 75 3.44 8.86 -4.25
C LEU A 75 3.16 8.21 -2.89
N PRO A 76 4.17 7.85 -2.11
CA PRO A 76 3.98 7.35 -0.75
C PRO A 76 3.27 8.39 0.13
N ILE A 77 2.21 7.97 0.84
CA ILE A 77 1.43 8.82 1.75
C ILE A 77 1.43 8.19 3.14
N ILE A 78 1.91 8.93 4.12
CA ILE A 78 1.78 8.60 5.54
C ILE A 78 0.77 9.56 6.15
N MET A 79 -0.36 9.03 6.64
CA MET A 79 -1.36 9.84 7.32
C MET A 79 -0.93 10.15 8.75
N LEU A 80 -1.11 11.39 9.17
CA LEU A 80 -0.97 11.81 10.56
C LEU A 80 -2.37 11.95 11.17
N THR A 81 -2.61 11.37 12.35
CA THR A 81 -3.92 11.41 13.00
C THR A 81 -3.82 11.56 14.50
N VAL A 82 -4.70 12.35 15.11
CA VAL A 82 -4.84 12.43 16.57
C VAL A 82 -5.68 11.29 17.14
N ARG A 83 -6.43 10.59 16.28
CA ARG A 83 -7.35 9.53 16.68
C ARG A 83 -6.70 8.17 16.50
N ASN A 84 -6.70 7.38 17.57
CA ASN A 84 -6.16 6.03 17.59
C ASN A 84 -7.27 4.96 17.51
N THR A 85 -8.43 5.29 16.94
CA THR A 85 -9.48 4.28 16.78
C THR A 85 -9.19 3.41 15.58
N GLU A 86 -9.57 2.13 15.66
CA GLU A 86 -9.49 1.21 14.53
C GLU A 86 -10.20 1.74 13.29
N ARG A 87 -11.34 2.42 13.48
CA ARG A 87 -12.11 3.02 12.41
C ARG A 87 -11.32 4.10 11.65
N ASP A 88 -10.63 4.99 12.36
CA ASP A 88 -9.86 6.07 11.71
C ASP A 88 -8.69 5.50 10.93
N LYS A 89 -8.01 4.47 11.47
CA LYS A 89 -6.94 3.74 10.79
C LYS A 89 -7.43 3.09 9.49
N VAL A 90 -8.56 2.39 9.58
CA VAL A 90 -9.21 1.77 8.41
C VAL A 90 -9.57 2.83 7.37
N GLN A 91 -10.14 3.98 7.78
CA GLN A 91 -10.49 5.06 6.86
C GLN A 91 -9.27 5.64 6.12
N ALA A 92 -8.14 5.85 6.82
CA ALA A 92 -6.91 6.34 6.21
C ALA A 92 -6.41 5.37 5.13
N LEU A 93 -6.35 4.08 5.46
CA LEU A 93 -5.88 3.04 4.53
C LEU A 93 -6.87 2.81 3.37
N ASP A 94 -8.19 2.86 3.64
CA ASP A 94 -9.24 2.77 2.62
C ASP A 94 -9.20 3.98 1.65
N ALA A 95 -8.75 5.14 2.12
CA ALA A 95 -8.50 6.29 1.25
C ALA A 95 -7.27 6.13 0.34
N GLY A 96 -6.44 5.11 0.59
CA GLY A 96 -5.26 4.80 -0.20
C GLY A 96 -3.93 5.21 0.44
N ALA A 97 -3.90 5.56 1.73
CA ALA A 97 -2.65 5.79 2.44
C ALA A 97 -1.80 4.50 2.52
N ASP A 98 -0.49 4.66 2.46
CA ASP A 98 0.46 3.54 2.59
C ASP A 98 0.77 3.21 4.04
N ASP A 99 0.60 4.21 4.92
CA ASP A 99 0.86 4.11 6.34
C ASP A 99 0.11 5.20 7.12
N TYR A 100 0.06 5.08 8.45
CA TYR A 100 -0.42 6.14 9.33
C TYR A 100 0.45 6.24 10.59
N VAL A 101 0.45 7.41 11.21
CA VAL A 101 1.12 7.70 12.48
C VAL A 101 0.17 8.43 13.41
N VAL A 102 0.10 8.00 14.66
CA VAL A 102 -0.79 8.61 15.66
C VAL A 102 -0.07 9.73 16.40
N LYS A 103 -0.65 10.92 16.42
CA LYS A 103 -0.16 12.07 17.21
C LYS A 103 -0.55 11.90 18.70
N PRO A 104 0.35 12.17 19.68
CA PRO A 104 1.75 12.55 19.49
C PRO A 104 2.63 11.35 19.14
N PHE A 105 3.56 11.52 18.22
CA PHE A 105 4.48 10.49 17.76
C PHE A 105 5.93 10.77 18.17
N GLY A 106 6.70 9.71 18.33
CA GLY A 106 8.14 9.80 18.53
C GLY A 106 8.86 10.12 17.21
N SER A 107 9.91 10.92 17.28
CA SER A 107 10.73 11.24 16.11
C SER A 107 11.32 9.98 15.46
N GLU A 108 11.76 9.02 16.28
CA GLU A 108 12.34 7.75 15.79
C GLU A 108 11.32 6.92 15.04
N GLU A 109 10.11 6.79 15.57
CA GLU A 109 9.00 6.09 14.91
C GLU A 109 8.69 6.70 13.55
N LEU A 110 8.46 8.02 13.51
CA LEU A 110 8.16 8.72 12.27
C LEU A 110 9.28 8.52 11.23
N MET A 111 10.52 8.65 11.64
CA MET A 111 11.68 8.48 10.76
C MET A 111 11.82 7.04 10.25
N ALA A 112 11.50 6.04 11.07
CA ALA A 112 11.47 4.64 10.65
C ALA A 112 10.43 4.41 9.55
N ARG A 113 9.21 4.96 9.71
CA ARG A 113 8.14 4.89 8.72
C ARG A 113 8.46 5.62 7.42
N ILE A 114 9.07 6.80 7.50
CA ILE A 114 9.55 7.55 6.32
C ILE A 114 10.59 6.73 5.56
N ARG A 115 11.59 6.18 6.23
CA ARG A 115 12.60 5.31 5.60
C ARG A 115 11.95 4.08 4.94
N ALA A 116 10.97 3.48 5.61
CA ALA A 116 10.23 2.33 5.08
C ALA A 116 9.41 2.69 3.83
N ALA A 117 8.78 3.88 3.83
CA ALA A 117 7.99 4.35 2.69
C ALA A 117 8.87 4.76 1.49
N LEU A 118 10.01 5.39 1.74
CA LEU A 118 10.96 5.81 0.71
C LEU A 118 11.84 4.65 0.20
N ARG A 119 11.90 3.54 0.92
CA ARG A 119 12.66 2.37 0.46
C ARG A 119 12.00 1.83 -0.80
N ARG A 120 12.62 2.12 -1.95
CA ARG A 120 12.27 1.41 -3.18
C ARG A 120 12.55 -0.07 -2.90
N THR A 121 11.53 -0.89 -3.01
CA THR A 121 11.72 -2.34 -2.93
C THR A 121 12.81 -2.66 -3.98
N ALA A 122 13.98 -3.12 -3.50
CA ALA A 122 15.04 -3.54 -4.41
C ALA A 122 14.41 -4.47 -5.45
N PRO A 123 14.90 -4.48 -6.71
CA PRO A 123 14.44 -5.45 -7.68
C PRO A 123 14.65 -6.83 -7.04
N ALA A 124 13.56 -7.37 -6.48
CA ALA A 124 13.56 -8.76 -6.04
C ALA A 124 13.93 -9.59 -7.27
N GLU A 125 14.57 -10.75 -7.05
CA GLU A 125 14.75 -11.75 -8.08
C GLU A 125 13.53 -11.76 -8.99
N ALA A 126 13.77 -11.74 -10.31
CA ALA A 126 12.73 -11.60 -11.31
C ALA A 126 11.62 -12.61 -11.02
N VAL A 127 10.53 -12.12 -10.42
CA VAL A 127 9.35 -12.95 -10.20
C VAL A 127 8.71 -13.12 -11.56
N PRO A 128 8.58 -14.36 -12.07
CA PRO A 128 7.91 -14.59 -13.34
C PRO A 128 6.50 -14.01 -13.30
N ALA A 129 6.05 -13.51 -14.44
CA ALA A 129 4.66 -13.03 -14.56
C ALA A 129 3.70 -14.15 -14.10
N PHE A 130 2.69 -13.78 -13.33
CA PHE A 130 1.67 -14.73 -12.88
C PHE A 130 0.51 -14.74 -13.89
N HIS A 131 0.15 -15.93 -14.37
CA HIS A 131 -0.99 -16.14 -15.24
C HIS A 131 -1.93 -17.16 -14.60
N GLY A 132 -3.05 -16.68 -14.07
CA GLY A 132 -4.14 -17.51 -13.57
C GLY A 132 -5.36 -17.45 -14.50
N HIS A 133 -6.45 -18.08 -14.09
CA HIS A 133 -7.68 -18.17 -14.89
C HIS A 133 -8.26 -16.79 -15.27
N ASP A 134 -8.36 -15.89 -14.31
CA ASP A 134 -8.94 -14.54 -14.46
C ASP A 134 -8.06 -13.43 -13.88
N LEU A 135 -6.84 -13.76 -13.40
CA LEU A 135 -5.86 -12.85 -12.83
C LEU A 135 -4.53 -13.00 -13.55
N THR A 136 -4.02 -11.89 -14.09
CA THR A 136 -2.67 -11.82 -14.67
C THR A 136 -1.89 -10.71 -13.98
N ILE A 137 -0.63 -10.97 -13.64
CA ILE A 137 0.25 -10.00 -12.96
C ILE A 137 1.59 -9.95 -13.68
N ASP A 138 1.92 -8.79 -14.21
CA ASP A 138 3.25 -8.46 -14.73
C ASP A 138 3.99 -7.65 -13.65
N PHE A 139 4.94 -8.29 -12.99
CA PHE A 139 5.65 -7.67 -11.87
C PHE A 139 6.65 -6.61 -12.31
N GLU A 140 7.19 -6.71 -13.53
CA GLU A 140 8.14 -5.74 -14.09
C GLU A 140 7.42 -4.44 -14.42
N LYS A 141 6.27 -4.54 -15.10
CA LYS A 141 5.45 -3.38 -15.48
C LYS A 141 4.52 -2.91 -14.38
N ARG A 142 4.48 -3.59 -13.24
CA ARG A 142 3.53 -3.36 -12.14
C ARG A 142 2.07 -3.36 -12.61
N LEU A 143 1.75 -4.21 -13.57
CA LEU A 143 0.42 -4.30 -14.20
C LEU A 143 -0.34 -5.50 -13.66
N VAL A 144 -1.55 -5.26 -13.18
CA VAL A 144 -2.49 -6.29 -12.75
C VAL A 144 -3.72 -6.22 -13.65
N THR A 145 -4.15 -7.39 -14.14
CA THR A 145 -5.33 -7.51 -15.01
C THR A 145 -6.26 -8.56 -14.44
N VAL A 146 -7.52 -8.21 -14.26
CA VAL A 146 -8.58 -9.11 -13.77
C VAL A 146 -9.62 -9.27 -14.87
N LYS A 147 -9.84 -10.49 -15.33
CA LYS A 147 -10.76 -10.80 -16.46
C LYS A 147 -10.49 -9.94 -17.71
N GLY A 148 -9.21 -9.70 -18.02
CA GLY A 148 -8.80 -8.86 -19.15
C GLY A 148 -8.88 -7.35 -18.90
N THR A 149 -9.34 -6.89 -17.74
CA THR A 149 -9.45 -5.47 -17.40
C THR A 149 -8.29 -5.03 -16.50
N PRO A 150 -7.52 -3.99 -16.87
CA PRO A 150 -6.48 -3.44 -16.00
C PRO A 150 -7.06 -2.98 -14.65
N THR A 151 -6.44 -3.41 -13.57
CA THR A 151 -6.86 -3.13 -12.20
C THR A 151 -5.74 -2.39 -11.47
N ARG A 152 -6.03 -1.16 -11.02
CA ARG A 152 -5.03 -0.35 -10.32
C ARG A 152 -4.92 -0.75 -8.86
N LEU A 153 -3.70 -1.08 -8.45
CA LEU A 153 -3.34 -1.30 -7.05
C LEU A 153 -2.52 -0.12 -6.52
N THR A 154 -2.66 0.17 -5.23
CA THR A 154 -1.73 1.10 -4.57
C THR A 154 -0.34 0.44 -4.46
N PRO A 155 0.74 1.22 -4.22
CA PRO A 155 2.08 0.67 -4.08
C PRO A 155 2.16 -0.47 -3.06
N LYS A 156 1.54 -0.30 -1.88
CA LYS A 156 1.56 -1.32 -0.82
C LYS A 156 0.70 -2.53 -1.12
N GLU A 157 -0.45 -2.35 -1.77
CA GLU A 157 -1.26 -3.48 -2.26
C GLU A 157 -0.48 -4.32 -3.28
N PHE A 158 0.22 -3.66 -4.20
CA PHE A 158 1.03 -4.35 -5.20
C PHE A 158 2.19 -5.11 -4.56
N ASP A 159 2.90 -4.50 -3.62
CA ASP A 159 4.03 -5.13 -2.93
C ASP A 159 3.56 -6.32 -2.08
N LEU A 160 2.40 -6.21 -1.42
CA LEU A 160 1.78 -7.31 -0.68
C LEU A 160 1.37 -8.46 -1.61
N LEU A 161 0.73 -8.15 -2.73
CA LEU A 161 0.34 -9.16 -3.73
C LEU A 161 1.58 -9.85 -4.31
N ARG A 162 2.62 -9.09 -4.66
CA ARG A 162 3.89 -9.64 -5.14
C ARG A 162 4.50 -10.60 -4.15
N PHE A 163 4.56 -10.25 -2.87
CA PHE A 163 5.13 -11.11 -1.83
C PHE A 163 4.31 -12.39 -1.63
N LEU A 164 2.99 -12.29 -1.65
CA LEU A 164 2.08 -13.42 -1.57
C LEU A 164 2.29 -14.39 -2.75
N VAL A 165 2.32 -13.88 -3.98
CA VAL A 165 2.52 -14.69 -5.20
C VAL A 165 3.91 -15.32 -5.24
N SER A 166 4.96 -14.59 -4.84
CA SER A 166 6.33 -15.14 -4.76
C SER A 166 6.48 -16.28 -3.75
N ASN A 167 5.53 -16.41 -2.84
CA ASN A 167 5.46 -17.48 -1.84
C ASN A 167 4.23 -18.36 -2.02
N GLN A 168 3.76 -18.54 -3.25
CA GLN A 168 2.57 -19.33 -3.57
C GLN A 168 2.59 -20.69 -2.87
N GLY A 169 1.42 -21.11 -2.37
CA GLY A 169 1.21 -22.37 -1.65
C GLY A 169 1.69 -22.39 -0.22
N LYS A 170 2.43 -21.37 0.25
CA LYS A 170 2.94 -21.30 1.62
C LYS A 170 2.01 -20.48 2.52
N SER A 171 1.74 -20.97 3.73
CA SER A 171 1.08 -20.18 4.77
C SER A 171 2.07 -19.18 5.35
N LEU A 172 1.75 -17.88 5.21
CA LEU A 172 2.62 -16.78 5.61
C LEU A 172 2.09 -16.14 6.89
N PRO A 173 2.87 -16.15 7.98
CA PRO A 173 2.49 -15.48 9.23
C PRO A 173 2.29 -13.98 9.04
N HIS A 174 1.37 -13.36 9.81
CA HIS A 174 1.10 -11.93 9.78
C HIS A 174 2.38 -11.10 9.87
N ARG A 175 3.23 -11.40 10.86
CA ARG A 175 4.50 -10.70 11.08
C ARG A 175 5.42 -10.75 9.86
N ARG A 176 5.51 -11.89 9.18
CA ARG A 176 6.33 -12.05 7.99
C ARG A 176 5.83 -11.18 6.83
N LEU A 177 4.51 -11.11 6.64
CA LEU A 177 3.88 -10.25 5.64
C LEU A 177 4.13 -8.77 5.95
N LEU A 178 3.91 -8.35 7.20
CA LEU A 178 4.15 -6.99 7.65
C LEU A 178 5.60 -6.58 7.41
N GLN A 179 6.56 -7.37 7.88
CA GLN A 179 7.97 -7.08 7.73
C GLN A 179 8.44 -7.03 6.28
N ALA A 180 7.91 -7.90 5.42
CA ALA A 180 8.28 -7.93 4.01
C ALA A 180 7.81 -6.69 3.25
N VAL A 181 6.63 -6.15 3.59
CA VAL A 181 6.01 -5.04 2.86
C VAL A 181 6.31 -3.68 3.50
N TRP A 182 6.28 -3.59 4.83
CA TRP A 182 6.48 -2.33 5.56
C TRP A 182 7.87 -2.21 6.19
N GLY A 183 8.51 -3.32 6.51
CA GLY A 183 9.87 -3.36 7.04
C GLY A 183 10.00 -4.03 8.39
N PRO A 184 11.25 -4.19 8.90
CA PRO A 184 11.54 -4.99 10.07
C PRO A 184 10.90 -4.47 11.36
N ASP A 185 10.59 -3.18 11.43
CA ASP A 185 9.98 -2.53 12.60
C ASP A 185 8.47 -2.84 12.75
N TYR A 186 7.86 -3.49 11.74
CA TYR A 186 6.45 -3.89 11.76
C TYR A 186 6.31 -5.36 12.19
N GLY A 187 5.23 -5.67 12.92
CA GLY A 187 5.00 -7.05 13.35
C GLY A 187 3.70 -7.31 14.10
N ASP A 188 3.19 -6.30 14.79
CA ASP A 188 2.02 -6.42 15.65
C ASP A 188 0.75 -5.77 15.04
N GLU A 189 0.90 -5.04 13.92
CA GLU A 189 -0.16 -4.31 13.22
C GLU A 189 -1.04 -5.24 12.37
N THR A 190 -1.58 -6.29 12.99
CA THR A 190 -2.39 -7.30 12.27
C THR A 190 -3.65 -6.72 11.66
N GLU A 191 -4.28 -5.73 12.32
CA GLU A 191 -5.46 -5.02 11.78
C GLU A 191 -5.12 -4.27 10.49
N TYR A 192 -3.94 -3.69 10.44
CA TYR A 192 -3.38 -3.04 9.27
C TYR A 192 -3.34 -3.98 8.06
N LEU A 193 -2.72 -5.15 8.25
CA LEU A 193 -2.63 -6.17 7.22
C LEU A 193 -4.01 -6.65 6.75
N ARG A 194 -4.98 -6.77 7.67
CA ARG A 194 -6.37 -7.14 7.34
C ARG A 194 -7.02 -6.14 6.37
N VAL A 195 -6.80 -4.84 6.57
CA VAL A 195 -7.32 -3.81 5.67
C VAL A 195 -6.77 -4.00 4.27
N PHE A 196 -5.45 -4.12 4.12
CA PHE A 196 -4.82 -4.32 2.80
C PHE A 196 -5.24 -5.63 2.12
N ILE A 197 -5.37 -6.71 2.87
CA ILE A 197 -5.89 -7.98 2.33
C ILE A 197 -7.33 -7.82 1.84
N ASN A 198 -8.18 -7.12 2.60
CA ASN A 198 -9.55 -6.86 2.18
C ASN A 198 -9.62 -5.97 0.94
N GLN A 199 -8.76 -4.95 0.84
CA GLN A 199 -8.64 -4.10 -0.35
C GLN A 199 -8.20 -4.91 -1.57
N LEU A 200 -7.17 -5.73 -1.43
CA LEU A 200 -6.73 -6.63 -2.49
C LEU A 200 -7.85 -7.56 -2.94
N ARG A 201 -8.54 -8.22 -2.00
CA ARG A 201 -9.66 -9.10 -2.32
C ARG A 201 -10.77 -8.38 -3.10
N LYS A 202 -11.13 -7.15 -2.71
CA LYS A 202 -12.12 -6.35 -3.44
C LYS A 202 -11.71 -6.09 -4.89
N LYS A 203 -10.41 -6.01 -5.17
CA LYS A 203 -9.87 -5.67 -6.49
C LYS A 203 -9.59 -6.88 -7.37
N ILE A 204 -9.13 -8.00 -6.78
CA ILE A 204 -8.67 -9.15 -7.57
C ILE A 204 -9.56 -10.39 -7.47
N GLU A 205 -10.42 -10.49 -6.46
CA GLU A 205 -11.27 -11.66 -6.27
C GLU A 205 -12.63 -11.47 -6.93
N PRO A 206 -13.20 -12.52 -7.55
CA PRO A 206 -14.58 -12.48 -8.05
C PRO A 206 -15.61 -12.25 -6.94
N ASN A 207 -15.35 -12.79 -5.75
CA ASN A 207 -16.11 -12.57 -4.52
C ASN A 207 -15.15 -12.43 -3.34
N PRO A 208 -15.00 -11.22 -2.76
CA PRO A 208 -14.10 -10.97 -1.64
C PRO A 208 -14.39 -11.81 -0.38
N GLN A 209 -15.65 -12.21 -0.17
CA GLN A 209 -16.06 -13.03 0.98
C GLN A 209 -15.74 -14.52 0.79
N HIS A 210 -15.62 -14.97 -0.46
CA HIS A 210 -15.24 -16.33 -0.84
C HIS A 210 -14.03 -16.28 -1.78
N PRO A 211 -12.85 -15.90 -1.25
CA PRO A 211 -11.67 -15.65 -2.06
C PRO A 211 -11.16 -16.93 -2.73
N ARG A 212 -10.70 -16.79 -3.97
CA ARG A 212 -10.12 -17.87 -4.76
C ARG A 212 -8.60 -17.89 -4.75
N TYR A 213 -7.99 -16.72 -4.55
CA TYR A 213 -6.53 -16.54 -4.61
C TYR A 213 -5.90 -16.32 -3.24
N ILE A 214 -6.48 -15.42 -2.42
CA ILE A 214 -5.91 -15.08 -1.11
C ILE A 214 -6.74 -15.75 -0.02
N HIS A 215 -6.26 -16.85 0.52
CA HIS A 215 -6.92 -17.61 1.59
C HIS A 215 -6.47 -17.11 2.96
N THR A 216 -7.40 -17.10 3.91
CA THR A 216 -7.09 -16.87 5.32
C THR A 216 -6.70 -18.19 5.97
N GLU A 217 -5.54 -18.22 6.61
CA GLU A 217 -5.11 -19.33 7.46
C GLU A 217 -5.36 -18.94 8.92
N PRO A 218 -6.39 -19.50 9.55
CA PRO A 218 -6.79 -19.12 10.91
C PRO A 218 -5.61 -19.20 11.87
N TRP A 219 -5.43 -18.16 12.70
CA TRP A 219 -4.36 -18.02 13.70
C TRP A 219 -2.93 -17.90 13.15
N VAL A 220 -2.72 -18.08 11.85
CA VAL A 220 -1.41 -18.01 11.19
C VAL A 220 -1.27 -16.73 10.37
N GLY A 221 -2.10 -16.54 9.36
CA GLY A 221 -1.97 -15.42 8.44
C GLY A 221 -2.69 -15.64 7.11
N TYR A 222 -1.96 -15.59 6.00
CA TYR A 222 -2.55 -15.70 4.66
C TYR A 222 -1.71 -16.58 3.74
N ARG A 223 -2.39 -17.17 2.75
CA ARG A 223 -1.77 -17.99 1.70
C ARG A 223 -2.34 -17.59 0.35
N PHE A 224 -1.47 -17.45 -0.63
CA PHE A 224 -1.86 -17.29 -2.03
C PHE A 224 -1.87 -18.66 -2.71
N GLU A 225 -3.00 -19.02 -3.30
CA GLU A 225 -3.14 -20.25 -4.05
C GLU A 225 -4.13 -20.05 -5.19
N PRO A 226 -3.68 -20.17 -6.45
CA PRO A 226 -4.60 -20.07 -7.59
C PRO A 226 -5.55 -21.28 -7.61
N PRO A 227 -6.78 -21.08 -8.12
CA PRO A 227 -7.70 -22.19 -8.33
C PRO A 227 -7.05 -23.24 -9.22
N ALA A 228 -7.24 -24.52 -8.89
CA ALA A 228 -6.76 -25.61 -9.73
C ALA A 228 -7.34 -25.45 -11.15
N GLU A 229 -6.50 -25.52 -12.16
CA GLU A 229 -6.99 -25.58 -13.55
C GLU A 229 -7.89 -26.79 -13.70
N LYS A 230 -9.14 -26.56 -14.10
CA LYS A 230 -9.99 -27.67 -14.54
C LYS A 230 -9.37 -28.25 -15.82
N VAL A 231 -8.63 -29.35 -15.67
CA VAL A 231 -8.19 -30.15 -16.82
C VAL A 231 -9.47 -30.47 -17.62
N ARG A 232 -9.62 -29.83 -18.78
CA ARG A 232 -10.66 -30.25 -19.72
C ARG A 232 -10.36 -31.68 -20.08
N PRO A 233 -11.28 -32.64 -19.86
CA PRO A 233 -11.05 -34.01 -20.31
C PRO A 233 -10.84 -33.93 -21.83
N SER A 234 -9.72 -34.47 -22.29
CA SER A 234 -9.41 -34.62 -23.68
C SER A 234 -10.62 -35.38 -24.34
N ARG A 235 -11.27 -34.74 -25.29
CA ARG A 235 -12.23 -35.45 -26.14
C ARG A 235 -11.47 -36.59 -26.82
N SER A 236 -11.70 -37.79 -26.34
CA SER A 236 -11.31 -38.99 -27.05
C SER A 236 -12.05 -38.96 -28.40
N GLU A 237 -11.29 -38.74 -29.47
CA GLU A 237 -11.76 -38.93 -30.81
C GLU A 237 -12.15 -40.41 -30.94
N HIS A 238 -13.45 -40.65 -30.88
CA HIS A 238 -14.02 -41.91 -31.40
C HIS A 238 -14.04 -41.77 -32.92
N SER A 239 -13.07 -42.38 -33.59
CA SER A 239 -13.18 -42.68 -35.01
C SER A 239 -14.25 -43.76 -35.18
N PRO A 240 -15.27 -43.55 -36.01
CA PRO A 240 -16.12 -44.64 -36.47
C PRO A 240 -15.40 -45.45 -37.53
N LYS A 241 -15.49 -46.77 -37.37
CA LYS A 241 -15.16 -47.73 -38.43
C LYS A 241 -16.28 -47.74 -39.49
#